data_7250e73a21ccbb79f5619cb3db10012e
#
_entry.id   7250e73a21ccbb79f5619cb3db10012e
#
_cell.length_a   1.000
_cell.length_b   1.000
_cell.length_c   1.000
_cell.angle_alpha   90.00
_cell.angle_beta   90.00
_cell.angle_gamma   90.00
#
_symmetry.space_group_name_H-M   'P 1'
#
loop_
_entity.id
_entity.type
_entity.pdbx_description
1 polymer ?
#
loop_
_entity_poly.entity_id
_entity_poly.type
_entity_poly.pdbx_seq_one_letter_code
_entity_poly.pdbx_strand_id
1 'polypeptide(L)'
;MTKTTFYYDFSSPYSYLAAERISGLFAEAGVEQPEWKPISFGHILKTTGRRPWSFEEDRSVDFEEIQRRADERGLPEVVYPEGWPVDNYSLNPTRAAIYAKESGRVVSFSLACFRQVFAGGRDMSDVDNVLIAAAACELHPNAVLKGIETSSIKDKLRAATDEALALGLEGIPTTAVGDELFWGDDHLEEAVRAASGV
;
A
#
# COMPACT_ATOMS: atom_id res chain seq x y z
N MET A 1 -19.02 0.95 16.00
CA MET A 1 -18.59 0.33 14.72
C MET A 1 -17.18 -0.19 14.90
N THR A 2 -16.87 -1.36 14.38
CA THR A 2 -15.53 -1.95 14.48
C THR A 2 -14.57 -1.17 13.58
N LYS A 3 -13.45 -0.71 14.11
CA LYS A 3 -12.45 0.03 13.33
C LYS A 3 -11.86 -0.88 12.26
N THR A 4 -11.86 -0.40 11.01
CA THR A 4 -11.22 -1.10 9.90
C THR A 4 -10.00 -0.32 9.43
N THR A 5 -8.88 -1.02 9.21
CA THR A 5 -7.61 -0.40 8.78
C THR A 5 -7.00 -1.21 7.64
N PHE A 6 -6.62 -0.53 6.56
CA PHE A 6 -5.92 -1.09 5.41
C PHE A 6 -4.43 -0.77 5.49
N TYR A 7 -3.62 -1.79 5.76
CA TYR A 7 -2.16 -1.71 5.83
C TYR A 7 -1.53 -2.09 4.49
N TYR A 8 -0.64 -1.24 3.98
CA TYR A 8 0.00 -1.41 2.68
C TYR A 8 1.37 -0.76 2.60
N ASP A 9 2.14 -1.17 1.58
CA ASP A 9 3.41 -0.55 1.18
C ASP A 9 3.49 -0.58 -0.36
N PHE A 10 4.12 0.42 -0.96
CA PHE A 10 4.21 0.59 -2.40
C PHE A 10 5.15 -0.42 -3.09
N SER A 11 5.86 -1.23 -2.36
CA SER A 11 6.69 -2.31 -2.89
C SER A 11 5.88 -3.53 -3.37
N SER A 12 4.60 -3.64 -2.98
CA SER A 12 3.78 -4.84 -3.22
C SER A 12 2.76 -4.65 -4.35
N PRO A 13 2.82 -5.46 -5.43
CA PRO A 13 1.80 -5.47 -6.46
C PRO A 13 0.44 -5.98 -5.95
N TYR A 14 0.41 -6.88 -4.95
CA TYR A 14 -0.83 -7.27 -4.30
C TYR A 14 -1.48 -6.10 -3.53
N SER A 15 -0.66 -5.20 -2.96
CA SER A 15 -1.19 -3.96 -2.36
C SER A 15 -1.78 -3.02 -3.41
N TYR A 16 -1.20 -2.97 -4.63
CA TYR A 16 -1.80 -2.25 -5.76
C TYR A 16 -3.16 -2.82 -6.12
N LEU A 17 -3.26 -4.14 -6.31
CA LEU A 17 -4.52 -4.81 -6.65
C LEU A 17 -5.60 -4.57 -5.59
N ALA A 18 -5.24 -4.61 -4.30
CA ALA A 18 -6.16 -4.32 -3.19
C ALA A 18 -6.59 -2.85 -3.18
N ALA A 19 -5.64 -1.93 -3.37
CA ALA A 19 -5.89 -0.49 -3.35
C ALA A 19 -6.92 -0.05 -4.40
N GLU A 20 -6.88 -0.65 -5.59
CA GLU A 20 -7.84 -0.33 -6.67
C GLU A 20 -9.28 -0.81 -6.39
N ARG A 21 -9.48 -1.70 -5.42
CA ARG A 21 -10.78 -2.33 -5.13
C ARG A 21 -11.39 -1.93 -3.80
N ILE A 22 -10.57 -1.79 -2.77
CA ILE A 22 -11.02 -1.75 -1.38
C ILE A 22 -12.10 -0.68 -1.12
N SER A 23 -11.91 0.53 -1.63
CA SER A 23 -12.89 1.61 -1.41
C SER A 23 -14.22 1.33 -2.08
N GLY A 24 -14.23 0.71 -3.27
CA GLY A 24 -15.44 0.29 -3.98
C GLY A 24 -16.21 -0.78 -3.22
N LEU A 25 -15.51 -1.83 -2.77
CA LEU A 25 -16.13 -2.94 -2.03
C LEU A 25 -16.78 -2.47 -0.72
N PHE A 26 -16.11 -1.60 0.03
CA PHE A 26 -16.67 -1.05 1.27
C PHE A 26 -17.87 -0.13 1.00
N ALA A 27 -17.81 0.68 -0.07
CA ALA A 27 -18.93 1.53 -0.48
C ALA A 27 -20.17 0.72 -0.93
N GLU A 28 -19.96 -0.31 -1.73
CA GLU A 28 -21.03 -1.21 -2.22
C GLU A 28 -21.71 -1.94 -1.07
N ALA A 29 -20.96 -2.33 -0.05
CA ALA A 29 -21.51 -2.95 1.16
C ALA A 29 -22.18 -1.96 2.12
N GLY A 30 -22.04 -0.65 1.89
CA GLY A 30 -22.59 0.39 2.75
C GLY A 30 -21.92 0.45 4.13
N VAL A 31 -20.68 -0.04 4.25
CA VAL A 31 -19.88 0.02 5.48
C VAL A 31 -18.90 1.20 5.46
N GLU A 32 -18.45 1.59 6.65
CA GLU A 32 -17.48 2.68 6.79
C GLU A 32 -16.18 2.37 6.05
N GLN A 33 -15.64 3.38 5.35
CA GLN A 33 -14.40 3.24 4.62
C GLN A 33 -13.23 2.92 5.56
N PRO A 34 -12.32 2.01 5.19
CA PRO A 34 -11.18 1.68 6.02
C PRO A 34 -10.21 2.86 6.15
N GLU A 35 -9.58 2.98 7.31
CA GLU A 35 -8.44 3.87 7.48
C GLU A 35 -7.27 3.35 6.64
N TRP A 36 -6.80 4.12 5.65
CA TRP A 36 -5.59 3.79 4.90
C TRP A 36 -4.35 4.09 5.74
N LYS A 37 -3.53 3.08 5.96
CA LYS A 37 -2.35 3.17 6.82
C LYS A 37 -1.11 2.63 6.11
N PRO A 38 -0.32 3.52 5.47
CA PRO A 38 0.96 3.14 4.88
C PRO A 38 1.94 2.73 5.98
N ILE A 39 2.69 1.64 5.75
CA ILE A 39 3.68 1.09 6.68
C ILE A 39 4.98 0.77 5.93
N SER A 40 6.08 0.63 6.65
CA SER A 40 7.35 0.18 6.08
C SER A 40 7.42 -1.35 6.12
N PHE A 41 7.09 -2.02 5.01
CA PHE A 41 7.16 -3.47 4.92
C PHE A 41 8.60 -3.99 5.05
N GLY A 42 9.58 -3.26 4.50
CA GLY A 42 10.98 -3.59 4.67
C GLY A 42 11.43 -3.62 6.14
N HIS A 43 10.84 -2.78 7.01
CA HIS A 43 11.09 -2.84 8.44
C HIS A 43 10.47 -4.08 9.08
N ILE A 44 9.25 -4.45 8.67
CA ILE A 44 8.60 -5.70 9.13
C ILE A 44 9.46 -6.91 8.76
N LEU A 45 9.88 -7.02 7.50
CA LEU A 45 10.73 -8.12 7.03
C LEU A 45 12.04 -8.22 7.82
N LYS A 46 12.69 -7.07 8.08
CA LYS A 46 13.93 -7.03 8.87
C LYS A 46 13.70 -7.50 10.31
N THR A 47 12.59 -7.10 10.92
CA THR A 47 12.28 -7.43 12.32
C THR A 47 11.88 -8.89 12.48
N THR A 48 11.10 -9.43 11.54
CA THR A 48 10.58 -10.81 11.58
C THR A 48 11.54 -11.84 10.98
N GLY A 49 12.55 -11.40 10.22
CA GLY A 49 13.44 -12.28 9.47
C GLY A 49 12.79 -12.98 8.27
N ARG A 50 11.59 -12.54 7.87
CA ARG A 50 10.86 -13.16 6.74
C ARG A 50 11.46 -12.72 5.40
N ARG A 51 11.39 -13.63 4.42
CA ARG A 51 11.73 -13.36 3.03
C ARG A 51 10.44 -13.44 2.19
N PRO A 52 10.05 -12.36 1.50
CA PRO A 52 8.87 -12.38 0.66
C PRO A 52 9.16 -13.11 -0.67
N TRP A 53 8.09 -13.62 -1.31
CA TRP A 53 8.15 -14.30 -2.61
C TRP A 53 8.89 -13.51 -3.67
N SER A 54 8.80 -12.18 -3.65
CA SER A 54 9.45 -11.30 -4.63
C SER A 54 10.98 -11.40 -4.65
N PHE A 55 11.59 -12.04 -3.64
CA PHE A 55 13.03 -12.33 -3.59
C PHE A 55 13.37 -13.80 -3.89
N GLU A 56 12.37 -14.62 -4.28
CA GLU A 56 12.62 -15.97 -4.77
C GLU A 56 13.26 -15.95 -6.18
N GLU A 57 13.93 -17.04 -6.55
CA GLU A 57 14.58 -17.16 -7.87
C GLU A 57 13.55 -17.28 -9.00
N ASP A 58 12.52 -18.11 -8.78
CA ASP A 58 11.39 -18.25 -9.71
C ASP A 58 10.17 -17.52 -9.16
N ARG A 59 9.75 -16.50 -9.87
CA ARG A 59 8.59 -15.65 -9.55
C ARG A 59 7.50 -15.71 -10.62
N SER A 60 7.65 -16.62 -11.58
CA SER A 60 6.77 -16.71 -12.75
C SER A 60 5.31 -16.92 -12.36
N VAL A 61 5.06 -17.81 -11.40
CA VAL A 61 3.72 -18.12 -10.92
C VAL A 61 3.06 -16.89 -10.28
N ASP A 62 3.80 -16.14 -9.47
CA ASP A 62 3.27 -14.93 -8.84
C ASP A 62 3.01 -13.82 -9.87
N PHE A 63 3.88 -13.63 -10.85
CA PHE A 63 3.66 -12.65 -11.91
C PHE A 63 2.44 -12.99 -12.77
N GLU A 64 2.28 -14.27 -13.17
CA GLU A 64 1.10 -14.73 -13.90
C GLU A 64 -0.18 -14.55 -13.10
N GLU A 65 -0.18 -14.86 -11.81
CA GLU A 65 -1.32 -14.69 -10.92
C GLU A 65 -1.70 -13.22 -10.73
N ILE A 66 -0.71 -12.35 -10.53
CA ILE A 66 -0.93 -10.91 -10.39
C ILE A 66 -1.54 -10.34 -11.68
N GLN A 67 -1.01 -10.72 -12.85
CA GLN A 67 -1.55 -10.26 -14.13
C GLN A 67 -2.97 -10.79 -14.34
N ARG A 68 -3.23 -12.08 -14.08
CA ARG A 68 -4.55 -12.67 -14.17
C ARG A 68 -5.58 -11.90 -13.31
N ARG A 69 -5.23 -11.58 -12.06
CA ARG A 69 -6.08 -10.80 -11.17
C ARG A 69 -6.29 -9.36 -11.66
N ALA A 70 -5.28 -8.75 -12.26
CA ALA A 70 -5.40 -7.43 -12.86
C ALA A 70 -6.36 -7.45 -14.06
N ASP A 71 -6.22 -8.43 -14.96
CA ASP A 71 -7.09 -8.60 -16.14
C ASP A 71 -8.55 -8.82 -15.74
N GLU A 72 -8.82 -9.70 -14.78
CA GLU A 72 -10.17 -9.96 -14.25
C GLU A 72 -10.84 -8.71 -13.68
N ARG A 73 -10.06 -7.73 -13.25
CA ARG A 73 -10.53 -6.47 -12.66
C ARG A 73 -10.50 -5.30 -13.64
N GLY A 74 -10.13 -5.55 -14.90
CA GLY A 74 -10.02 -4.52 -15.93
C GLY A 74 -8.94 -3.48 -15.66
N LEU A 75 -7.90 -3.85 -14.89
CA LEU A 75 -6.75 -3.01 -14.64
C LEU A 75 -5.77 -3.06 -15.84
N PRO A 76 -4.91 -2.04 -16.02
CA PRO A 76 -3.85 -2.09 -17.01
C PRO A 76 -2.89 -3.26 -16.78
N GLU A 77 -2.15 -3.63 -17.82
CA GLU A 77 -1.02 -4.56 -17.69
C GLU A 77 -0.11 -4.15 -16.52
N VAL A 78 0.23 -5.13 -15.68
CA VAL A 78 1.10 -4.89 -14.53
C VAL A 78 2.55 -4.90 -15.00
N VAL A 79 3.19 -3.76 -14.88
CA VAL A 79 4.61 -3.57 -15.19
C VAL A 79 5.39 -3.32 -13.91
N TYR A 80 6.67 -3.63 -13.94
CA TYR A 80 7.53 -3.49 -12.78
C TYR A 80 8.67 -2.51 -13.08
N PRO A 81 9.05 -1.66 -12.11
CA PRO A 81 10.24 -0.83 -12.26
C PRO A 81 11.49 -1.67 -12.52
N GLU A 82 12.44 -1.12 -13.26
CA GLU A 82 13.74 -1.79 -13.47
C GLU A 82 14.41 -2.07 -12.13
N GLY A 83 14.94 -3.29 -11.96
CA GLY A 83 15.59 -3.72 -10.72
C GLY A 83 14.64 -4.08 -9.56
N TRP A 84 13.32 -4.03 -9.77
CA TRP A 84 12.36 -4.44 -8.74
C TRP A 84 12.54 -5.94 -8.39
N PRO A 85 12.45 -6.32 -7.11
CA PRO A 85 12.15 -5.54 -5.90
C PRO A 85 13.41 -4.97 -5.20
N VAL A 86 14.61 -5.26 -5.68
CA VAL A 86 15.88 -5.02 -4.94
C VAL A 86 16.23 -3.54 -4.90
N ASP A 87 16.16 -2.86 -6.05
CA ASP A 87 16.63 -1.47 -6.19
C ASP A 87 15.51 -0.43 -6.04
N ASN A 88 14.28 -0.88 -5.73
CA ASN A 88 13.11 0.00 -5.61
C ASN A 88 12.67 0.16 -4.15
N TYR A 89 13.15 1.22 -3.52
CA TYR A 89 12.82 1.52 -2.13
C TYR A 89 11.53 2.34 -2.02
N SER A 90 10.55 1.81 -1.31
CA SER A 90 9.24 2.44 -1.09
C SER A 90 9.22 3.49 0.03
N LEU A 91 10.35 3.83 0.64
CA LEU A 91 10.40 4.68 1.84
C LEU A 91 9.91 6.11 1.55
N ASN A 92 10.30 6.71 0.43
CA ASN A 92 9.89 8.05 0.05
C ASN A 92 8.38 8.14 -0.22
N PRO A 93 7.76 7.29 -1.07
CA PRO A 93 6.33 7.31 -1.27
C PRO A 93 5.55 6.96 0.00
N THR A 94 6.05 6.08 0.86
CA THR A 94 5.39 5.73 2.12
C THR A 94 5.37 6.92 3.11
N ARG A 95 6.47 7.66 3.22
CA ARG A 95 6.52 8.92 4.00
C ARG A 95 5.61 9.98 3.40
N ALA A 96 5.58 10.10 2.07
CA ALA A 96 4.70 11.04 1.38
C ALA A 96 3.22 10.69 1.57
N ALA A 97 2.86 9.39 1.65
CA ALA A 97 1.51 8.96 1.99
C ALA A 97 1.12 9.30 3.43
N ILE A 98 2.06 9.21 4.41
CA ILE A 98 1.83 9.72 5.77
C ILE A 98 1.57 11.24 5.75
N TYR A 99 2.35 12.00 4.97
CA TYR A 99 2.13 13.44 4.78
C TYR A 99 0.77 13.74 4.11
N ALA A 100 0.42 13.01 3.05
CA ALA A 100 -0.86 13.14 2.35
C ALA A 100 -2.06 12.85 3.27
N LYS A 101 -1.90 11.93 4.23
CA LYS A 101 -2.91 11.62 5.23
C LYS A 101 -3.27 12.82 6.09
N GLU A 102 -2.29 13.63 6.48
CA GLU A 102 -2.54 14.86 7.27
C GLU A 102 -3.37 15.90 6.49
N SER A 103 -3.33 15.83 5.16
CA SER A 103 -4.08 16.70 4.26
C SER A 103 -5.38 16.06 3.74
N GLY A 104 -5.77 14.88 4.26
CA GLY A 104 -6.95 14.14 3.79
C GLY A 104 -6.82 13.58 2.37
N ARG A 105 -5.59 13.43 1.84
CA ARG A 105 -5.30 13.02 0.45
C ARG A 105 -4.66 11.63 0.35
N VAL A 106 -4.62 10.86 1.44
CA VAL A 106 -3.90 9.57 1.47
C VAL A 106 -4.40 8.59 0.41
N VAL A 107 -5.71 8.48 0.19
CA VAL A 107 -6.30 7.55 -0.79
C VAL A 107 -5.89 7.93 -2.21
N SER A 108 -6.17 9.16 -2.62
CA SER A 108 -5.85 9.64 -3.97
C SER A 108 -4.34 9.58 -4.26
N PHE A 109 -3.52 10.00 -3.29
CA PHE A 109 -2.07 9.94 -3.41
C PHE A 109 -1.57 8.50 -3.55
N SER A 110 -2.07 7.58 -2.72
CA SER A 110 -1.63 6.18 -2.76
C SER A 110 -2.01 5.50 -4.06
N LEU A 111 -3.23 5.72 -4.56
CA LEU A 111 -3.63 5.23 -5.88
C LEU A 111 -2.75 5.78 -7.00
N ALA A 112 -2.44 7.10 -6.97
CA ALA A 112 -1.55 7.70 -7.96
C ALA A 112 -0.15 7.07 -7.91
N CYS A 113 0.42 6.82 -6.72
CA CYS A 113 1.70 6.15 -6.57
C CYS A 113 1.66 4.70 -7.07
N PHE A 114 0.68 3.90 -6.66
CA PHE A 114 0.56 2.53 -7.11
C PHE A 114 0.47 2.41 -8.63
N ARG A 115 -0.34 3.28 -9.27
CA ARG A 115 -0.45 3.32 -10.73
C ARG A 115 0.85 3.70 -11.41
N GLN A 116 1.63 4.61 -10.84
CA GLN A 116 2.95 4.93 -11.39
C GLN A 116 3.91 3.75 -11.27
N VAL A 117 3.91 3.03 -10.15
CA VAL A 117 4.75 1.84 -9.98
C VAL A 117 4.31 0.71 -10.90
N PHE A 118 3.06 0.23 -10.76
CA PHE A 118 2.62 -1.04 -11.32
C PHE A 118 1.81 -0.94 -12.62
N ALA A 119 1.42 0.25 -13.06
CA ALA A 119 0.90 0.47 -14.39
C ALA A 119 1.86 1.30 -15.27
N GLY A 120 2.78 2.04 -14.66
CA GLY A 120 3.74 2.88 -15.36
C GLY A 120 5.19 2.42 -15.29
N GLY A 121 5.52 1.39 -14.48
CA GLY A 121 6.88 0.88 -14.32
C GLY A 121 7.87 1.90 -13.73
N ARG A 122 7.38 2.91 -13.00
CA ARG A 122 8.22 3.99 -12.49
C ARG A 122 8.83 3.64 -11.14
N ASP A 123 10.12 3.91 -11.01
CA ASP A 123 10.83 3.76 -9.74
C ASP A 123 10.45 4.88 -8.77
N MET A 124 9.83 4.52 -7.65
CA MET A 124 9.42 5.46 -6.59
C MET A 124 10.52 5.72 -5.56
N SER A 125 11.69 5.11 -5.69
CA SER A 125 12.90 5.55 -4.98
C SER A 125 13.38 6.90 -5.50
N ASP A 126 13.12 7.19 -6.78
CA ASP A 126 13.25 8.51 -7.36
C ASP A 126 12.14 9.43 -6.84
N VAL A 127 12.53 10.43 -6.07
CA VAL A 127 11.61 11.38 -5.44
C VAL A 127 10.80 12.18 -6.46
N ASP A 128 11.31 12.42 -7.66
CA ASP A 128 10.59 13.17 -8.69
C ASP A 128 9.31 12.43 -9.13
N ASN A 129 9.35 11.10 -9.19
CA ASN A 129 8.15 10.28 -9.45
C ASN A 129 7.12 10.40 -8.31
N VAL A 130 7.58 10.49 -7.05
CA VAL A 130 6.70 10.75 -5.89
C VAL A 130 6.05 12.13 -5.99
N LEU A 131 6.81 13.14 -6.42
CA LEU A 131 6.30 14.50 -6.57
C LEU A 131 5.29 14.64 -7.71
N ILE A 132 5.41 13.84 -8.78
CA ILE A 132 4.40 13.76 -9.84
C ILE A 132 3.06 13.24 -9.26
N ALA A 133 3.10 12.18 -8.46
CA ALA A 133 1.90 11.66 -7.79
C ALA A 133 1.31 12.70 -6.81
N ALA A 134 2.15 13.42 -6.08
CA ALA A 134 1.73 14.48 -5.17
C ALA A 134 1.01 15.60 -5.91
N ALA A 135 1.57 16.09 -7.03
CA ALA A 135 0.97 17.14 -7.84
C ALA A 135 -0.39 16.71 -8.42
N ALA A 136 -0.53 15.45 -8.86
CA ALA A 136 -1.77 14.91 -9.36
C ALA A 136 -2.89 14.87 -8.30
N CYS A 137 -2.54 14.94 -7.01
CA CYS A 137 -3.46 14.93 -5.87
C CYS A 137 -3.58 16.29 -5.17
N GLU A 138 -3.21 17.39 -5.85
CA GLU A 138 -3.27 18.77 -5.33
C GLU A 138 -2.37 19.00 -4.10
N LEU A 139 -1.37 18.15 -3.90
CA LEU A 139 -0.34 18.36 -2.90
C LEU A 139 0.81 19.16 -3.51
N HIS A 140 1.24 20.22 -2.82
CA HIS A 140 2.32 21.05 -3.34
C HIS A 140 3.66 20.29 -3.28
N PRO A 141 4.37 20.04 -4.41
CA PRO A 141 5.56 19.20 -4.45
C PRO A 141 6.64 19.59 -3.44
N ASN A 142 6.95 20.89 -3.33
CA ASN A 142 7.95 21.37 -2.37
C ASN A 142 7.55 21.15 -0.89
N ALA A 143 6.25 21.14 -0.59
CA ALA A 143 5.77 20.86 0.77
C ALA A 143 5.92 19.37 1.08
N VAL A 144 5.60 18.49 0.13
CA VAL A 144 5.82 17.05 0.25
C VAL A 144 7.31 16.74 0.40
N LEU A 145 8.17 17.32 -0.47
CA LEU A 145 9.62 17.13 -0.42
C LEU A 145 10.22 17.49 0.93
N LYS A 146 9.78 18.62 1.52
CA LYS A 146 10.20 19.01 2.87
C LYS A 146 9.58 18.12 3.93
N GLY A 147 8.30 17.76 3.76
CA GLY A 147 7.52 16.96 4.72
C GLY A 147 8.12 15.59 4.97
N ILE A 148 8.51 14.86 3.91
CA ILE A 148 9.07 13.50 4.01
C ILE A 148 10.40 13.44 4.80
N GLU A 149 11.09 14.57 4.94
CA GLU A 149 12.36 14.66 5.68
C GLU A 149 12.17 15.02 7.16
N THR A 150 10.99 15.46 7.55
CA THR A 150 10.73 15.84 8.95
C THR A 150 10.75 14.64 9.89
N SER A 151 11.21 14.85 11.13
CA SER A 151 11.16 13.84 12.18
C SER A 151 9.72 13.41 12.46
N SER A 152 8.76 14.34 12.44
CA SER A 152 7.35 14.06 12.66
C SER A 152 6.81 12.99 11.71
N ILE A 153 7.05 13.13 10.38
CA ILE A 153 6.59 12.14 9.39
C ILE A 153 7.33 10.81 9.56
N LYS A 154 8.65 10.84 9.81
CA LYS A 154 9.45 9.64 10.05
C LYS A 154 8.96 8.86 11.29
N ASP A 155 8.65 9.56 12.38
CA ASP A 155 8.15 8.97 13.62
C ASP A 155 6.72 8.42 13.47
N LYS A 156 5.85 9.10 12.71
CA LYS A 156 4.51 8.59 12.39
C LYS A 156 4.55 7.31 11.57
N LEU A 157 5.43 7.23 10.57
CA LEU A 157 5.63 6.00 9.81
C LEU A 157 6.14 4.86 10.70
N ARG A 158 7.09 5.15 11.59
CA ARG A 158 7.58 4.16 12.55
C ARG A 158 6.45 3.68 13.46
N ALA A 159 5.70 4.59 14.07
CA ALA A 159 4.58 4.24 14.93
C ALA A 159 3.50 3.39 14.23
N ALA A 160 3.17 3.72 12.97
CA ALA A 160 2.23 2.92 12.18
C ALA A 160 2.77 1.51 11.90
N THR A 161 4.06 1.38 11.65
CA THR A 161 4.72 0.08 11.41
C THR A 161 4.83 -0.74 12.70
N ASP A 162 5.15 -0.11 13.83
CA ASP A 162 5.21 -0.76 15.14
C ASP A 162 3.82 -1.25 15.59
N GLU A 163 2.76 -0.48 15.30
CA GLU A 163 1.38 -0.89 15.53
C GLU A 163 1.03 -2.14 14.71
N ALA A 164 1.38 -2.16 13.41
CA ALA A 164 1.15 -3.31 12.56
C ALA A 164 1.89 -4.57 13.06
N LEU A 165 3.15 -4.42 13.51
CA LEU A 165 3.91 -5.50 14.12
C LEU A 165 3.27 -6.02 15.42
N ALA A 166 2.78 -5.11 16.27
CA ALA A 166 2.12 -5.47 17.52
C ALA A 166 0.80 -6.23 17.30
N LEU A 167 0.10 -5.96 16.20
CA LEU A 167 -1.09 -6.73 15.77
C LEU A 167 -0.74 -8.12 15.19
N GLY A 168 0.54 -8.43 15.00
CA GLY A 168 0.98 -9.67 14.38
C GLY A 168 0.88 -9.69 12.86
N LEU A 169 0.90 -8.52 12.21
CA LEU A 169 0.86 -8.42 10.76
C LEU A 169 2.11 -9.01 10.14
N GLU A 170 1.93 -10.00 9.26
CA GLU A 170 3.02 -10.76 8.65
C GLU A 170 3.30 -10.39 7.19
N GLY A 171 2.35 -9.75 6.53
CA GLY A 171 2.44 -9.42 5.11
C GLY A 171 1.56 -8.25 4.70
N ILE A 172 1.66 -7.87 3.45
CA ILE A 172 0.88 -6.81 2.83
C ILE A 172 0.34 -7.24 1.46
N PRO A 173 -0.85 -6.74 1.06
CA PRO A 173 -1.75 -5.91 1.86
C PRO A 173 -2.38 -6.70 3.01
N THR A 174 -2.76 -6.02 4.09
CA THR A 174 -3.60 -6.61 5.14
C THR A 174 -4.69 -5.63 5.53
N THR A 175 -5.92 -6.10 5.58
CA THR A 175 -7.05 -5.36 6.13
C THR A 175 -7.34 -5.89 7.53
N ALA A 176 -7.26 -5.03 8.54
CA ALA A 176 -7.64 -5.36 9.91
C ALA A 176 -9.06 -4.88 10.20
N VAL A 177 -9.88 -5.75 10.76
CA VAL A 177 -11.25 -5.43 11.24
C VAL A 177 -11.31 -5.77 12.73
N GLY A 178 -11.18 -4.76 13.59
CA GLY A 178 -10.90 -5.00 15.00
C GLY A 178 -9.56 -5.72 15.17
N ASP A 179 -9.60 -6.90 15.77
CA ASP A 179 -8.43 -7.75 16.02
C ASP A 179 -8.24 -8.83 14.92
N GLU A 180 -9.15 -8.93 13.96
CA GLU A 180 -9.06 -9.89 12.86
C GLU A 180 -8.22 -9.34 11.71
N LEU A 181 -7.32 -10.18 11.16
CA LEU A 181 -6.43 -9.81 10.07
C LEU A 181 -6.78 -10.60 8.80
N PHE A 182 -7.04 -9.88 7.72
CA PHE A 182 -7.32 -10.42 6.39
C PHE A 182 -6.13 -10.08 5.50
N TRP A 183 -5.22 -11.03 5.34
CA TRP A 183 -3.99 -10.84 4.57
C TRP A 183 -4.20 -11.27 3.12
N GLY A 184 -3.94 -10.37 2.20
CA GLY A 184 -4.06 -10.56 0.76
C GLY A 184 -5.14 -9.68 0.14
N ASP A 185 -5.03 -9.48 -1.15
CA ASP A 185 -6.03 -8.77 -1.95
C ASP A 185 -7.27 -9.64 -2.26
N ASP A 186 -7.12 -10.95 -2.11
CA ASP A 186 -8.15 -11.98 -2.25
C ASP A 186 -9.02 -12.14 -1.01
N HIS A 187 -8.63 -11.61 0.13
CA HIS A 187 -9.41 -11.62 1.38
C HIS A 187 -10.19 -10.31 1.63
N LEU A 188 -10.26 -9.40 0.67
CA LEU A 188 -10.99 -8.13 0.84
C LEU A 188 -12.48 -8.33 1.06
N GLU A 189 -13.12 -9.27 0.36
CA GLU A 189 -14.53 -9.57 0.53
C GLU A 189 -14.84 -10.16 1.91
N GLU A 190 -13.91 -10.92 2.48
CA GLU A 190 -14.03 -11.43 3.86
C GLU A 190 -13.90 -10.28 4.87
N ALA A 191 -12.95 -9.37 4.66
CA ALA A 191 -12.81 -8.18 5.49
C ALA A 191 -14.07 -7.29 5.46
N VAL A 192 -14.70 -7.14 4.28
CA VAL A 192 -15.97 -6.40 4.14
C VAL A 192 -17.09 -7.09 4.92
N ARG A 193 -17.22 -8.42 4.82
CA ARG A 193 -18.22 -9.19 5.61
C ARG A 193 -18.02 -9.00 7.11
N ALA A 194 -16.79 -9.15 7.58
CA ALA A 194 -16.45 -8.93 8.99
C ALA A 194 -16.78 -7.49 9.44
N ALA A 195 -16.48 -6.49 8.62
CA ALA A 195 -16.81 -5.08 8.90
C ALA A 195 -18.33 -4.81 8.91
N SER A 196 -19.11 -5.59 8.16
CA SER A 196 -20.57 -5.50 8.13
C SER A 196 -21.25 -6.16 9.33
N GLY A 197 -20.49 -6.94 10.12
CA GLY A 197 -21.04 -7.70 11.25
C GLY A 197 -21.88 -8.90 10.84
N VAL A 198 -21.64 -9.44 9.64
CA VAL A 198 -22.34 -10.60 9.04
C VAL A 198 -21.38 -11.76 8.86
#